data_d9badb77985dbca97b54f217a27ad8cf
#
_entry.id   d9badb77985dbca97b54f217a27ad8cf
#
_cell.length_a   1.000
_cell.length_b   1.000
_cell.length_c   1.000
_cell.angle_alpha   90.00
_cell.angle_beta   90.00
_cell.angle_gamma   90.00
#
_symmetry.space_group_name_H-M   'P 1'
#
loop_
_entity.id
_entity.type
_entity.pdbx_description
1 polymer ?
#
loop_
_entity_poly.entity_id
_entity_poly.type
_entity_poly.pdbx_seq_one_letter_code
_entity_poly.pdbx_strand_id
1 'polypeptide(L)'
;EESNRSFKSKKKSPRFVAPDSLFNPNEYSKENWMSLGLSDKQAASILKFTASGAVFRVKNDVKKLFVVNDELFSLIQDKINLPDSLNSEQRKEVFKNFKHKPMDVNSISEKKLQYVRGIGPFYANQIIEYRNMLGGYYSLDQILEINRFSSELLDTLKLRCFVDADKVKKMDLNTVLSSELQSHPYFRLSVARDIVALREKNIKFEEVKDILKSELIDEKLFKRISPYLEIIQ
;
A
#
# COMPACT_ATOMS: atom_id res chain seq x y z
N GLU A 1 60.07 -20.12 -26.83
CA GLU A 1 59.85 -19.14 -25.69
C GLU A 1 58.42 -18.62 -25.77
N GLU A 2 57.53 -19.33 -25.07
CA GLU A 2 56.14 -18.89 -24.92
C GLU A 2 56.04 -17.88 -23.75
N SER A 3 55.77 -16.64 -24.11
CA SER A 3 55.56 -15.59 -23.11
C SER A 3 54.12 -15.67 -22.52
N ASN A 4 54.05 -16.22 -21.34
CA ASN A 4 52.84 -16.34 -20.54
C ASN A 4 52.45 -14.95 -20.00
N ARG A 5 51.57 -14.19 -20.72
CA ARG A 5 51.00 -12.95 -20.21
C ARG A 5 49.81 -13.23 -19.30
N SER A 6 50.11 -13.32 -18.01
CA SER A 6 49.12 -13.36 -16.96
C SER A 6 48.32 -12.07 -16.93
N PHE A 7 47.06 -12.15 -17.37
CA PHE A 7 46.05 -11.07 -17.19
C PHE A 7 45.70 -10.97 -15.72
N LYS A 8 46.34 -10.06 -15.00
CA LYS A 8 45.88 -9.65 -13.66
C LYS A 8 44.51 -9.00 -13.81
N SER A 9 43.42 -9.69 -13.46
CA SER A 9 42.09 -9.10 -13.34
C SER A 9 42.15 -7.98 -12.30
N LYS A 10 42.01 -6.74 -12.72
CA LYS A 10 41.81 -5.61 -11.79
C LYS A 10 40.52 -5.90 -11.04
N LYS A 11 40.60 -6.16 -9.72
CA LYS A 11 39.44 -6.17 -8.83
C LYS A 11 38.72 -4.83 -8.99
N LYS A 12 37.53 -4.82 -9.59
CA LYS A 12 36.68 -3.63 -9.66
C LYS A 12 36.39 -3.22 -8.22
N SER A 13 36.68 -1.97 -7.87
CA SER A 13 36.23 -1.38 -6.61
C SER A 13 34.72 -1.54 -6.47
N PRO A 14 34.22 -1.82 -5.26
CA PRO A 14 32.76 -1.94 -5.08
C PRO A 14 32.07 -0.67 -5.57
N ARG A 15 30.95 -0.86 -6.28
CA ARG A 15 30.18 0.25 -6.86
C ARG A 15 29.55 1.14 -5.79
N PHE A 16 29.17 0.53 -4.67
CA PHE A 16 28.49 1.21 -3.59
C PHE A 16 29.33 1.17 -2.32
N VAL A 17 29.17 2.20 -1.50
CA VAL A 17 29.88 2.38 -0.23
C VAL A 17 28.87 2.56 0.89
N ALA A 18 29.09 1.92 2.02
CA ALA A 18 28.24 2.12 3.19
C ALA A 18 28.51 3.51 3.81
N PRO A 19 27.50 4.20 4.37
CA PRO A 19 27.70 5.45 5.08
C PRO A 19 28.42 5.21 6.41
N ASP A 20 29.27 6.13 6.82
CA ASP A 20 30.06 6.02 8.06
C ASP A 20 29.21 6.15 9.33
N SER A 21 28.08 6.88 9.25
CA SER A 21 27.22 7.18 10.40
C SER A 21 25.75 6.90 10.08
N LEU A 22 24.92 6.90 11.13
CA LEU A 22 23.46 6.89 10.96
C LEU A 22 23.00 8.14 10.22
N PHE A 23 22.04 7.99 9.33
CA PHE A 23 21.51 9.09 8.54
C PHE A 23 19.97 9.04 8.39
N ASN A 24 19.37 10.22 8.29
CA ASN A 24 17.97 10.34 7.93
C ASN A 24 17.84 10.55 6.41
N PRO A 25 17.26 9.61 5.65
CA PRO A 25 17.18 9.71 4.20
C PRO A 25 16.31 10.90 3.72
N ASN A 26 15.47 11.46 4.60
CA ASN A 26 14.68 12.67 4.29
C ASN A 26 15.49 13.96 4.30
N GLU A 27 16.63 13.97 4.97
CA GLU A 27 17.51 15.13 5.16
C GLU A 27 18.85 14.96 4.42
N TYR A 28 19.03 13.84 3.74
CA TYR A 28 20.29 13.47 3.10
C TYR A 28 20.50 14.27 1.82
N SER A 29 21.63 14.94 1.72
CA SER A 29 21.94 15.80 0.58
C SER A 29 22.23 15.02 -0.70
N LYS A 30 22.25 15.70 -1.83
CA LYS A 30 22.60 15.10 -3.12
C LYS A 30 24.01 14.51 -3.10
N GLU A 31 24.96 15.27 -2.53
CA GLU A 31 26.37 14.89 -2.40
C GLU A 31 26.51 13.63 -1.53
N ASN A 32 25.71 13.55 -0.45
CA ASN A 32 25.70 12.39 0.43
C ASN A 32 25.15 11.15 -0.27
N TRP A 33 24.10 11.27 -1.08
CA TRP A 33 23.62 10.15 -1.91
C TRP A 33 24.65 9.72 -2.96
N MET A 34 25.38 10.67 -3.53
CA MET A 34 26.45 10.39 -4.50
C MET A 34 27.65 9.68 -3.84
N SER A 35 27.99 10.01 -2.59
CA SER A 35 29.07 9.35 -1.85
C SER A 35 28.81 7.86 -1.59
N LEU A 36 27.53 7.44 -1.60
CA LEU A 36 27.15 6.02 -1.54
C LEU A 36 27.33 5.28 -2.87
N GLY A 37 27.73 5.97 -3.97
CA GLY A 37 27.95 5.39 -5.27
C GLY A 37 26.79 5.62 -6.28
N LEU A 38 25.82 6.45 -5.94
CA LEU A 38 24.77 6.87 -6.88
C LEU A 38 25.31 7.94 -7.83
N SER A 39 24.85 7.91 -9.09
CA SER A 39 25.15 8.96 -10.06
C SER A 39 24.41 10.26 -9.72
N ASP A 40 24.88 11.38 -10.27
CA ASP A 40 24.24 12.70 -10.12
C ASP A 40 22.74 12.66 -10.46
N LYS A 41 22.37 12.00 -11.57
CA LYS A 41 20.97 11.86 -11.99
C LYS A 41 20.13 11.01 -11.00
N GLN A 42 20.70 9.97 -10.44
CA GLN A 42 20.04 9.11 -9.46
C GLN A 42 19.82 9.84 -8.14
N ALA A 43 20.85 10.52 -7.61
CA ALA A 43 20.75 11.34 -6.41
C ALA A 43 19.73 12.49 -6.60
N ALA A 44 19.78 13.19 -7.73
CA ALA A 44 18.81 14.23 -8.07
C ALA A 44 17.37 13.70 -8.14
N SER A 45 17.15 12.45 -8.59
CA SER A 45 15.80 11.85 -8.62
C SER A 45 15.25 11.59 -7.23
N ILE A 46 16.09 11.20 -6.27
CA ILE A 46 15.69 11.03 -4.86
C ILE A 46 15.30 12.38 -4.25
N LEU A 47 16.13 13.43 -4.47
CA LEU A 47 15.81 14.76 -3.97
C LEU A 47 14.55 15.35 -4.61
N LYS A 48 14.32 15.10 -5.89
CA LYS A 48 13.07 15.50 -6.55
C LYS A 48 11.87 14.77 -5.94
N PHE A 49 12.03 13.51 -5.56
CA PHE A 49 10.99 12.74 -4.88
C PHE A 49 10.68 13.34 -3.50
N THR A 50 11.69 13.64 -2.66
CA THR A 50 11.48 14.27 -1.35
C THR A 50 10.97 15.72 -1.48
N ALA A 51 11.49 16.51 -2.46
CA ALA A 51 11.02 17.86 -2.73
C ALA A 51 9.55 17.92 -3.19
N SER A 52 9.02 16.84 -3.79
CA SER A 52 7.59 16.73 -4.11
C SER A 52 6.69 16.50 -2.88
N GLY A 53 7.28 16.48 -1.66
CA GLY A 53 6.58 16.26 -0.40
C GLY A 53 6.48 14.79 0.00
N ALA A 54 7.15 13.89 -0.71
CA ALA A 54 7.28 12.49 -0.31
C ALA A 54 8.29 12.36 0.85
N VAL A 55 8.00 11.47 1.79
CA VAL A 55 8.82 11.26 3.01
C VAL A 55 9.00 9.77 3.24
N PHE A 56 10.23 9.37 3.52
CA PHE A 56 10.55 8.03 3.98
C PHE A 56 10.17 7.91 5.47
N ARG A 57 9.34 6.95 5.82
CA ARG A 57 8.80 6.75 7.17
C ARG A 57 9.41 5.55 7.87
N VAL A 58 9.73 4.53 7.09
CA VAL A 58 10.35 3.29 7.52
C VAL A 58 11.54 2.98 6.62
N LYS A 59 12.47 2.17 7.09
CA LYS A 59 13.65 1.78 6.29
C LYS A 59 13.26 1.22 4.93
N ASN A 60 12.20 0.43 4.89
CA ASN A 60 11.74 -0.23 3.66
C ASN A 60 11.19 0.75 2.60
N ASP A 61 10.85 1.99 2.97
CA ASP A 61 10.46 3.01 1.99
C ASP A 61 11.63 3.43 1.09
N VAL A 62 12.86 3.39 1.63
CA VAL A 62 14.09 3.67 0.85
C VAL A 62 14.35 2.58 -0.16
N LYS A 63 14.09 1.31 0.19
CA LYS A 63 14.22 0.16 -0.71
C LYS A 63 13.29 0.27 -1.95
N LYS A 64 12.15 0.94 -1.82
CA LYS A 64 11.18 1.12 -2.90
C LYS A 64 11.60 2.12 -3.97
N LEU A 65 12.66 2.87 -3.75
CA LEU A 65 13.20 3.76 -4.77
C LEU A 65 13.82 2.97 -5.92
N PHE A 66 13.39 3.23 -7.14
CA PHE A 66 13.91 2.57 -8.35
C PHE A 66 15.45 2.63 -8.48
N VAL A 67 16.07 3.66 -7.90
CA VAL A 67 17.53 3.87 -7.95
C VAL A 67 18.29 3.13 -6.86
N VAL A 68 17.58 2.58 -5.87
CA VAL A 68 18.15 1.80 -4.75
C VAL A 68 17.89 0.32 -5.04
N ASN A 69 18.91 -0.37 -5.50
CA ASN A 69 18.86 -1.81 -5.69
C ASN A 69 19.12 -2.58 -4.39
N ASP A 70 18.94 -3.90 -4.41
CA ASP A 70 19.13 -4.74 -3.21
C ASP A 70 20.56 -4.68 -2.66
N GLU A 71 21.58 -4.53 -3.53
CA GLU A 71 22.98 -4.41 -3.12
C GLU A 71 23.21 -3.14 -2.30
N LEU A 72 22.77 -1.99 -2.81
CA LEU A 72 22.88 -0.72 -2.09
C LEU A 72 22.04 -0.74 -0.82
N PHE A 73 20.79 -1.24 -0.88
CA PHE A 73 19.92 -1.29 0.30
C PHE A 73 20.54 -2.13 1.43
N SER A 74 21.11 -3.29 1.10
CA SER A 74 21.79 -4.15 2.09
C SER A 74 22.96 -3.47 2.78
N LEU A 75 23.68 -2.57 2.09
CA LEU A 75 24.79 -1.81 2.65
C LEU A 75 24.34 -0.67 3.57
N ILE A 76 23.17 -0.07 3.30
CA ILE A 76 22.73 1.16 4.00
C ILE A 76 21.66 0.90 5.05
N GLN A 77 20.91 -0.21 5.01
CA GLN A 77 19.72 -0.44 5.85
C GLN A 77 19.96 -0.29 7.35
N ASP A 78 21.13 -0.75 7.84
CA ASP A 78 21.49 -0.67 9.27
C ASP A 78 21.91 0.74 9.70
N LYS A 79 22.19 1.60 8.73
CA LYS A 79 22.58 3.01 8.93
C LYS A 79 21.41 3.97 8.73
N ILE A 80 20.27 3.50 8.23
CA ILE A 80 19.07 4.33 8.09
C ILE A 80 18.45 4.58 9.45
N ASN A 81 18.41 5.85 9.87
CA ASN A 81 17.78 6.29 11.12
C ASN A 81 16.25 6.46 10.93
N LEU A 82 15.57 5.36 10.64
CA LEU A 82 14.13 5.24 10.57
C LEU A 82 13.71 3.92 11.22
N PRO A 83 12.49 3.80 11.74
CA PRO A 83 11.97 2.54 12.28
C PRO A 83 11.76 1.49 11.16
N ASP A 84 11.80 0.22 11.53
CA ASP A 84 11.50 -0.87 10.60
C ASP A 84 10.00 -0.91 10.22
N SER A 85 9.13 -0.56 11.18
CA SER A 85 7.68 -0.44 10.99
C SER A 85 7.11 0.67 11.88
N LEU A 86 5.94 1.22 11.50
CA LEU A 86 5.22 2.21 12.30
C LEU A 86 4.08 1.53 13.06
N ASN A 87 3.97 1.80 14.36
CA ASN A 87 2.76 1.49 15.12
C ASN A 87 1.63 2.49 14.79
N SER A 88 0.40 2.23 15.27
CA SER A 88 -0.78 3.04 14.97
C SER A 88 -0.64 4.50 15.41
N GLU A 89 0.01 4.76 16.54
CA GLU A 89 0.21 6.11 17.07
C GLU A 89 1.31 6.87 16.33
N GLN A 90 2.42 6.21 16.04
CA GLN A 90 3.49 6.78 15.22
C GLN A 90 2.99 7.12 13.81
N ARG A 91 2.10 6.30 13.24
CA ARG A 91 1.41 6.66 11.98
C ARG A 91 0.66 7.98 12.10
N LYS A 92 -0.12 8.17 13.17
CA LYS A 92 -0.87 9.41 13.43
C LYS A 92 0.05 10.63 13.59
N GLU A 93 1.19 10.47 14.27
CA GLU A 93 2.13 11.56 14.53
C GLU A 93 2.96 11.94 13.29
N VAL A 94 3.41 10.97 12.53
CA VAL A 94 4.04 11.20 11.22
C VAL A 94 3.10 11.98 10.29
N PHE A 95 1.79 11.70 10.35
CA PHE A 95 0.81 12.42 9.55
C PHE A 95 0.58 13.87 10.00
N LYS A 96 0.84 14.25 11.27
CA LYS A 96 0.72 15.63 11.73
C LYS A 96 1.77 16.58 11.14
N ASN A 97 2.95 16.07 10.79
CA ASN A 97 4.10 16.87 10.34
C ASN A 97 4.22 17.01 8.82
N PHE A 98 3.24 16.55 8.04
CA PHE A 98 3.26 16.69 6.59
C PHE A 98 2.93 18.11 6.12
N LYS A 99 3.75 18.67 5.20
CA LYS A 99 3.39 19.85 4.41
C LYS A 99 2.08 19.67 3.62
N HIS A 100 1.71 18.43 3.33
CA HIS A 100 0.43 18.04 2.70
C HIS A 100 -0.25 17.02 3.59
N LYS A 101 -1.44 17.32 4.10
CA LYS A 101 -2.26 16.37 4.88
C LYS A 101 -2.45 15.07 4.08
N PRO A 102 -2.27 13.90 4.71
CA PRO A 102 -2.60 12.63 4.08
C PRO A 102 -4.05 12.64 3.61
N MET A 103 -4.29 12.00 2.49
CA MET A 103 -5.61 12.00 1.87
C MET A 103 -6.28 10.65 2.14
N ASP A 104 -7.48 10.69 2.67
CA ASP A 104 -8.27 9.48 2.85
C ASP A 104 -8.90 9.05 1.52
N VAL A 105 -8.58 7.82 1.07
CA VAL A 105 -9.06 7.27 -0.20
C VAL A 105 -10.58 7.12 -0.22
N ASN A 106 -11.20 6.93 0.94
CA ASN A 106 -12.66 6.81 1.04
C ASN A 106 -13.41 8.14 0.83
N SER A 107 -12.71 9.29 0.97
CA SER A 107 -13.33 10.61 0.80
C SER A 107 -12.67 11.51 -0.24
N ILE A 108 -11.54 11.11 -0.80
CA ILE A 108 -10.80 11.91 -1.78
C ILE A 108 -11.56 12.03 -3.10
N SER A 109 -11.42 13.18 -3.76
CA SER A 109 -11.92 13.37 -5.13
C SER A 109 -10.93 12.86 -6.17
N GLU A 110 -11.44 12.53 -7.36
CA GLU A 110 -10.63 12.10 -8.51
C GLU A 110 -9.50 13.09 -8.82
N LYS A 111 -9.79 14.40 -8.86
CA LYS A 111 -8.79 15.45 -9.10
C LYS A 111 -7.65 15.43 -8.08
N LYS A 112 -7.96 15.19 -6.81
CA LYS A 112 -6.92 15.10 -5.76
C LYS A 112 -6.09 13.84 -5.86
N LEU A 113 -6.66 12.71 -6.30
CA LEU A 113 -5.90 11.48 -6.57
C LEU A 113 -4.83 11.69 -7.63
N GLN A 114 -5.09 12.52 -8.64
CA GLN A 114 -4.14 12.84 -9.71
C GLN A 114 -2.90 13.62 -9.23
N TYR A 115 -2.91 14.15 -8.01
CA TYR A 115 -1.69 14.71 -7.39
C TYR A 115 -0.73 13.63 -6.87
N VAL A 116 -1.15 12.38 -6.83
CA VAL A 116 -0.27 11.25 -6.52
C VAL A 116 0.48 10.87 -7.78
N ARG A 117 1.81 10.87 -7.70
CA ARG A 117 2.66 10.54 -8.85
C ARG A 117 2.33 9.16 -9.43
N GLY A 118 2.10 9.10 -10.72
CA GLY A 118 1.73 7.87 -11.43
C GLY A 118 0.22 7.58 -11.44
N ILE A 119 -0.59 8.33 -10.70
CA ILE A 119 -2.04 8.25 -10.74
C ILE A 119 -2.56 9.31 -11.71
N GLY A 120 -2.77 8.91 -12.95
CA GLY A 120 -3.43 9.74 -13.95
C GLY A 120 -4.97 9.63 -13.88
N PRO A 121 -5.70 10.34 -14.77
CA PRO A 121 -7.18 10.32 -14.79
C PRO A 121 -7.76 8.90 -14.85
N PHE A 122 -7.15 8.01 -15.62
CA PHE A 122 -7.59 6.62 -15.75
C PHE A 122 -7.59 5.89 -14.40
N TYR A 123 -6.45 5.85 -13.69
CA TYR A 123 -6.38 5.18 -12.40
C TYR A 123 -7.17 5.90 -11.31
N ALA A 124 -7.21 7.24 -11.32
CA ALA A 124 -8.02 8.01 -10.39
C ALA A 124 -9.50 7.63 -10.50
N ASN A 125 -10.04 7.55 -11.73
CA ASN A 125 -11.41 7.09 -11.98
C ASN A 125 -11.63 5.65 -11.52
N GLN A 126 -10.74 4.72 -11.88
CA GLN A 126 -10.84 3.31 -11.47
C GLN A 126 -10.83 3.13 -9.95
N ILE A 127 -10.00 3.89 -9.22
CA ILE A 127 -9.98 3.89 -7.76
C ILE A 127 -11.33 4.35 -7.20
N ILE A 128 -11.92 5.40 -7.75
CA ILE A 128 -13.22 5.93 -7.32
C ILE A 128 -14.34 4.95 -7.65
N GLU A 129 -14.38 4.41 -8.85
CA GLU A 129 -15.38 3.42 -9.27
C GLU A 129 -15.32 2.17 -8.39
N TYR A 130 -14.13 1.62 -8.17
CA TYR A 130 -13.96 0.43 -7.34
C TYR A 130 -14.29 0.70 -5.87
N ARG A 131 -13.94 1.88 -5.34
CA ARG A 131 -14.42 2.35 -4.03
C ARG A 131 -15.92 2.32 -3.92
N ASN A 132 -16.63 2.82 -4.93
CA ASN A 132 -18.08 2.88 -4.92
C ASN A 132 -18.71 1.48 -4.99
N MET A 133 -18.12 0.57 -5.75
CA MET A 133 -18.56 -0.84 -5.83
C MET A 133 -18.35 -1.58 -4.50
N LEU A 134 -17.26 -1.31 -3.79
CA LEU A 134 -16.96 -1.89 -2.48
C LEU A 134 -17.79 -1.26 -1.34
N GLY A 135 -18.37 -0.08 -1.54
CA GLY A 135 -18.91 0.72 -0.44
C GLY A 135 -17.83 1.39 0.42
N GLY A 136 -16.58 1.40 -0.04
CA GLY A 136 -15.38 1.93 0.60
C GLY A 136 -14.26 0.91 0.73
N TYR A 137 -13.03 1.39 0.80
CA TYR A 137 -11.87 0.54 1.07
C TYR A 137 -11.70 0.34 2.57
N TYR A 138 -11.43 -0.88 3.04
CA TYR A 138 -10.95 -1.12 4.40
C TYR A 138 -9.41 -1.24 4.47
N SER A 139 -8.76 -1.44 3.31
CA SER A 139 -7.30 -1.46 3.18
C SER A 139 -6.88 -0.88 1.84
N LEU A 140 -5.74 -0.17 1.80
CA LEU A 140 -5.15 0.29 0.53
C LEU A 140 -4.74 -0.87 -0.39
N ASP A 141 -4.47 -2.06 0.17
CA ASP A 141 -4.07 -3.22 -0.61
C ASP A 141 -5.16 -3.71 -1.58
N GLN A 142 -6.44 -3.39 -1.31
CA GLN A 142 -7.54 -3.70 -2.20
C GLN A 142 -7.44 -2.97 -3.56
N ILE A 143 -6.66 -1.89 -3.64
CA ILE A 143 -6.43 -1.18 -4.89
C ILE A 143 -5.63 -2.02 -5.89
N LEU A 144 -4.87 -3.02 -5.43
CA LEU A 144 -4.23 -4.01 -6.31
C LEU A 144 -5.22 -4.90 -7.07
N GLU A 145 -6.47 -4.96 -6.66
CA GLU A 145 -7.52 -5.68 -7.37
C GLU A 145 -8.00 -4.95 -8.64
N ILE A 146 -7.64 -3.67 -8.77
CA ILE A 146 -7.87 -2.89 -9.98
C ILE A 146 -6.95 -3.39 -11.09
N ASN A 147 -7.53 -3.67 -12.27
CA ASN A 147 -6.80 -4.22 -13.38
C ASN A 147 -5.57 -3.36 -13.76
N ARG A 148 -4.41 -4.03 -13.89
CA ARG A 148 -3.11 -3.42 -14.22
C ARG A 148 -2.59 -2.39 -13.21
N PHE A 149 -3.15 -2.32 -12.00
CA PHE A 149 -2.59 -1.48 -10.95
C PHE A 149 -1.39 -2.19 -10.33
N SER A 150 -0.21 -1.58 -10.40
CA SER A 150 1.02 -2.22 -9.95
C SER A 150 1.30 -1.99 -8.46
N SER A 151 2.12 -2.86 -7.85
CA SER A 151 2.59 -2.71 -6.48
C SER A 151 3.38 -1.42 -6.27
N GLU A 152 4.14 -0.98 -7.28
CA GLU A 152 4.92 0.27 -7.22
C GLU A 152 4.01 1.51 -7.16
N LEU A 153 2.89 1.48 -7.90
CA LEU A 153 1.87 2.53 -7.82
C LEU A 153 1.17 2.53 -6.47
N LEU A 154 0.86 1.34 -5.92
CA LEU A 154 0.31 1.24 -4.58
C LEU A 154 1.26 1.80 -3.52
N ASP A 155 2.54 1.49 -3.61
CA ASP A 155 3.55 2.03 -2.70
C ASP A 155 3.61 3.56 -2.77
N THR A 156 3.54 4.12 -3.98
CA THR A 156 3.46 5.57 -4.18
C THR A 156 2.18 6.16 -3.57
N LEU A 157 1.05 5.46 -3.73
CA LEU A 157 -0.22 5.87 -3.14
C LEU A 157 -0.17 5.82 -1.60
N LYS A 158 0.40 4.76 -1.01
CA LYS A 158 0.59 4.59 0.44
C LYS A 158 1.42 5.71 1.07
N LEU A 159 2.28 6.38 0.30
CA LEU A 159 3.03 7.53 0.80
C LEU A 159 2.15 8.77 1.01
N ARG A 160 1.02 8.87 0.33
CA ARG A 160 0.18 10.08 0.28
C ARG A 160 -1.24 9.86 0.78
N CYS A 161 -1.65 8.61 0.86
CA CYS A 161 -3.02 8.23 1.17
C CYS A 161 -3.10 7.25 2.34
N PHE A 162 -4.24 7.25 3.00
CA PHE A 162 -4.63 6.28 4.01
C PHE A 162 -6.08 5.84 3.77
N VAL A 163 -6.52 4.86 4.52
CA VAL A 163 -7.92 4.41 4.55
C VAL A 163 -8.48 4.70 5.92
N ASP A 164 -9.58 5.42 5.96
CA ASP A 164 -10.46 5.53 7.11
C ASP A 164 -11.54 4.43 6.98
N ALA A 165 -11.32 3.32 7.68
CA ALA A 165 -12.20 2.15 7.60
C ALA A 165 -13.59 2.39 8.20
N ASP A 166 -13.75 3.40 9.07
CA ASP A 166 -15.05 3.75 9.66
C ASP A 166 -16.02 4.33 8.61
N LYS A 167 -15.50 4.73 7.45
CA LYS A 167 -16.30 5.20 6.31
C LYS A 167 -16.77 4.08 5.37
N VAL A 168 -16.42 2.85 5.63
CA VAL A 168 -16.92 1.71 4.87
C VAL A 168 -18.41 1.55 5.13
N LYS A 169 -19.19 1.55 4.04
CA LYS A 169 -20.62 1.27 4.12
C LYS A 169 -20.84 -0.21 4.38
N LYS A 170 -21.38 -0.51 5.54
CA LYS A 170 -21.71 -1.88 5.93
C LYS A 170 -23.16 -2.25 5.57
N MET A 171 -23.37 -3.53 5.36
CA MET A 171 -24.67 -4.12 5.08
C MET A 171 -25.12 -4.92 6.30
N ASP A 172 -26.33 -4.68 6.79
CA ASP A 172 -26.90 -5.46 7.89
C ASP A 172 -27.33 -6.85 7.40
N LEU A 173 -26.69 -7.89 7.91
CA LEU A 173 -26.96 -9.28 7.55
C LEU A 173 -28.41 -9.71 7.75
N ASN A 174 -29.11 -9.10 8.71
CA ASN A 174 -30.48 -9.47 9.04
C ASN A 174 -31.52 -8.86 8.09
N THR A 175 -31.15 -7.82 7.33
CA THR A 175 -32.08 -7.10 6.44
C THR A 175 -31.65 -7.05 4.97
N VAL A 176 -30.35 -7.16 4.70
CA VAL A 176 -29.78 -7.03 3.36
C VAL A 176 -30.43 -7.99 2.36
N LEU A 177 -30.72 -7.51 1.15
CA LEU A 177 -31.24 -8.32 0.05
C LEU A 177 -30.11 -9.06 -0.68
N SER A 178 -30.44 -10.22 -1.25
CA SER A 178 -29.50 -10.98 -2.09
C SER A 178 -28.97 -10.16 -3.25
N SER A 179 -29.79 -9.29 -3.85
CA SER A 179 -29.41 -8.38 -4.94
C SER A 179 -28.40 -7.32 -4.48
N GLU A 180 -28.52 -6.81 -3.26
CA GLU A 180 -27.60 -5.82 -2.69
C GLU A 180 -26.23 -6.48 -2.41
N LEU A 181 -26.24 -7.67 -1.83
CA LEU A 181 -24.99 -8.46 -1.66
C LEU A 181 -24.31 -8.71 -3.01
N GLN A 182 -25.05 -9.09 -4.05
CA GLN A 182 -24.51 -9.35 -5.38
C GLN A 182 -23.90 -8.12 -6.05
N SER A 183 -24.35 -6.92 -5.72
CA SER A 183 -23.76 -5.68 -6.26
C SER A 183 -22.34 -5.42 -5.76
N HIS A 184 -21.95 -6.04 -4.64
CA HIS A 184 -20.61 -5.93 -4.07
C HIS A 184 -19.65 -6.96 -4.69
N PRO A 185 -18.42 -6.56 -5.11
CA PRO A 185 -17.49 -7.41 -5.88
C PRO A 185 -17.10 -8.75 -5.22
N TYR A 186 -17.21 -8.85 -3.91
CA TYR A 186 -16.79 -10.07 -3.17
C TYR A 186 -17.89 -11.09 -2.99
N PHE A 187 -19.16 -10.73 -3.24
CA PHE A 187 -20.27 -11.67 -3.06
C PHE A 187 -20.70 -12.25 -4.42
N ARG A 188 -20.36 -13.50 -4.63
CA ARG A 188 -20.91 -14.26 -5.76
C ARG A 188 -22.40 -14.53 -5.52
N LEU A 189 -23.16 -14.71 -6.60
CA LEU A 189 -24.60 -15.02 -6.54
C LEU A 189 -24.92 -16.20 -5.59
N SER A 190 -24.11 -17.28 -5.64
CA SER A 190 -24.30 -18.44 -4.76
C SER A 190 -24.14 -18.08 -3.28
N VAL A 191 -23.09 -17.31 -2.94
CA VAL A 191 -22.83 -16.87 -1.55
C VAL A 191 -23.92 -15.92 -1.06
N ALA A 192 -24.35 -14.97 -1.89
CA ALA A 192 -25.41 -14.03 -1.54
C ALA A 192 -26.74 -14.73 -1.25
N ARG A 193 -27.11 -15.72 -2.07
CA ARG A 193 -28.31 -16.54 -1.88
C ARG A 193 -28.22 -17.40 -0.64
N ASP A 194 -27.06 -17.99 -0.39
CA ASP A 194 -26.84 -18.88 0.75
C ASP A 194 -26.92 -18.12 2.08
N ILE A 195 -26.33 -16.90 2.15
CA ILE A 195 -26.46 -16.02 3.34
C ILE A 195 -27.94 -15.74 3.64
N VAL A 196 -28.74 -15.39 2.62
CA VAL A 196 -30.18 -15.14 2.80
C VAL A 196 -30.91 -16.40 3.24
N ALA A 197 -30.62 -17.54 2.63
CA ALA A 197 -31.23 -18.84 3.00
C ALA A 197 -30.85 -19.27 4.43
N LEU A 198 -29.62 -19.02 4.87
CA LEU A 198 -29.20 -19.29 6.24
C LEU A 198 -29.97 -18.43 7.25
N ARG A 199 -30.17 -17.13 6.92
CA ARG A 199 -30.98 -16.23 7.74
C ARG A 199 -32.41 -16.73 7.89
N GLU A 200 -33.04 -17.16 6.81
CA GLU A 200 -34.40 -17.68 6.82
C GLU A 200 -34.54 -18.96 7.64
N LYS A 201 -33.54 -19.84 7.63
CA LYS A 201 -33.51 -21.06 8.45
C LYS A 201 -33.27 -20.79 9.94
N ASN A 202 -32.42 -19.82 10.29
CA ASN A 202 -31.99 -19.54 11.66
C ASN A 202 -32.77 -18.37 12.30
N ILE A 203 -33.73 -17.78 11.62
CA ILE A 203 -34.57 -16.67 12.04
C ILE A 203 -33.79 -15.32 12.14
N LYS A 204 -32.56 -15.31 12.65
CA LYS A 204 -31.72 -14.12 12.78
C LYS A 204 -30.25 -14.49 13.01
N PHE A 205 -29.32 -13.69 12.43
CA PHE A 205 -27.91 -13.76 12.81
C PHE A 205 -27.68 -12.93 14.08
N GLU A 206 -26.90 -13.47 15.03
CA GLU A 206 -26.51 -12.76 16.25
C GLU A 206 -25.16 -12.07 16.09
N GLU A 207 -24.25 -12.66 15.32
CA GLU A 207 -22.94 -12.09 15.00
C GLU A 207 -22.55 -12.31 13.53
N VAL A 208 -21.63 -11.46 13.03
CA VAL A 208 -21.16 -11.56 11.62
C VAL A 208 -20.52 -12.93 11.34
N LYS A 209 -19.92 -13.58 12.35
CA LYS A 209 -19.31 -14.90 12.19
C LYS A 209 -20.31 -16.02 11.91
N ASP A 210 -21.58 -15.82 12.17
CA ASP A 210 -22.61 -16.83 11.90
C ASP A 210 -22.68 -17.25 10.43
N ILE A 211 -22.21 -16.40 9.51
CA ILE A 211 -22.14 -16.73 8.10
C ILE A 211 -21.11 -17.84 7.79
N LEU A 212 -20.17 -18.13 8.69
CA LEU A 212 -19.26 -19.27 8.57
C LEU A 212 -19.97 -20.65 8.69
N LYS A 213 -21.24 -20.67 9.08
CA LYS A 213 -22.11 -21.86 9.00
C LYS A 213 -22.38 -22.26 7.55
N SER A 214 -22.12 -21.38 6.58
CA SER A 214 -22.16 -21.66 5.15
C SER A 214 -20.93 -22.46 4.71
N GLU A 215 -21.13 -23.55 4.00
CA GLU A 215 -20.05 -24.31 3.35
C GLU A 215 -19.39 -23.54 2.18
N LEU A 216 -20.05 -22.46 1.70
CA LEU A 216 -19.55 -21.62 0.61
C LEU A 216 -18.62 -20.51 1.09
N ILE A 217 -18.48 -20.31 2.41
CA ILE A 217 -17.71 -19.22 3.01
C ILE A 217 -16.57 -19.81 3.84
N ASP A 218 -15.39 -19.87 3.24
CA ASP A 218 -14.16 -20.22 3.96
C ASP A 218 -13.60 -19.01 4.74
N GLU A 219 -12.63 -19.26 5.61
CA GLU A 219 -11.94 -18.23 6.39
C GLU A 219 -11.31 -17.11 5.53
N LYS A 220 -10.87 -17.44 4.33
CA LYS A 220 -10.25 -16.47 3.40
C LYS A 220 -11.31 -15.51 2.85
N LEU A 221 -12.44 -16.04 2.41
CA LEU A 221 -13.57 -15.24 1.95
C LEU A 221 -14.16 -14.44 3.10
N PHE A 222 -14.34 -15.06 4.28
CA PHE A 222 -14.84 -14.38 5.46
C PHE A 222 -14.02 -13.12 5.80
N LYS A 223 -12.70 -13.22 5.83
CA LYS A 223 -11.80 -12.06 6.07
C LYS A 223 -11.97 -10.93 5.05
N ARG A 224 -12.37 -11.26 3.84
CA ARG A 224 -12.59 -10.27 2.77
C ARG A 224 -13.96 -9.60 2.88
N ILE A 225 -15.00 -10.32 3.30
CA ILE A 225 -16.38 -9.82 3.30
C ILE A 225 -16.81 -9.25 4.64
N SER A 226 -16.27 -9.77 5.76
CA SER A 226 -16.68 -9.34 7.11
C SER A 226 -16.54 -7.82 7.38
N PRO A 227 -15.56 -7.07 6.81
CA PRO A 227 -15.50 -5.62 7.00
C PRO A 227 -16.70 -4.85 6.43
N TYR A 228 -17.45 -5.46 5.52
CA TYR A 228 -18.62 -4.90 4.83
C TYR A 228 -19.95 -5.34 5.42
N LEU A 229 -19.90 -6.08 6.52
CA LEU A 229 -21.08 -6.66 7.16
C LEU A 229 -21.20 -6.15 8.59
N GLU A 230 -22.43 -6.01 9.04
CA GLU A 230 -22.75 -5.69 10.43
C GLU A 230 -24.04 -6.38 10.86
N ILE A 231 -24.31 -6.34 12.16
CA ILE A 231 -25.59 -6.71 12.76
C ILE A 231 -26.13 -5.48 13.44
N ILE A 232 -27.28 -5.01 12.97
CA ILE A 232 -28.03 -3.94 13.63
C ILE A 232 -29.06 -4.61 14.56
N GLN A 233 -28.98 -4.30 15.84
CA GLN A 233 -29.87 -4.85 16.89
C GLN A 233 -31.23 -4.19 16.85
#